data_ae72058262cb73ec23851ea8914e4108
#
_entry.id   ae72058262cb73ec23851ea8914e4108
#
_cell.length_a   1.000
_cell.length_b   1.000
_cell.length_c   1.000
_cell.angle_alpha   90.00
_cell.angle_beta   90.00
_cell.angle_gamma   90.00
#
_symmetry.space_group_name_H-M   'P 1'
#
loop_
_entity.id
_entity.type
_entity.pdbx_description
1 polymer ?
#
loop_
_entity_poly.entity_id
_entity_poly.type
_entity_poly.pdbx_seq_one_letter_code
_entity_poly.pdbx_strand_id
1 'polypeptide(L)'
;MSTITFIHAADLHLGAPFKGLRASSPLWADVLLKAIPDAYRRIVDTAIEKQVDFVVVAGDIFDDSRPSYADFSLFVSGLERLNDAGIPVYFVTGNHDPFTSWDNSFSALPENAHLLGAGKPSFALYEREGEPLALIGGRGYFSQSWPAGVDISEGVSRETAQRELGVQAPFMVGVLHTGLDIDPTRSPVQPKILLSRDVDYWACGHVHQPRLLPASQCPRIAFSGCPQGRSVVETGPHGVYQVTLSQGSPVQADFLPMAQVEWCRLEVDVSECPTVADVQERIVSAQFAANADACCQRMIFRVILTGKTSLHSRLDARVLDDLRQAVNDSYPFFFIDDIRGRTSVPFNKEALRTEGLFPAAYLGALDEYRKGDAAALQGVEDEFCSRDLPLPKTLGRAMPSLCDEAETLVLDLLGREA
;
A
#
# COMPACT_ATOMS: atom_id res chain seq x y z
N MET A 1 24.61 10.47 26.65
CA MET A 1 24.33 9.59 25.49
C MET A 1 23.48 10.39 24.54
N SER A 2 23.90 10.48 23.28
CA SER A 2 23.17 11.22 22.26
C SER A 2 21.91 10.45 21.85
N THR A 3 20.82 11.19 21.65
CA THR A 3 19.55 10.66 21.14
C THR A 3 18.97 11.64 20.14
N ILE A 4 18.45 11.13 19.04
CA ILE A 4 17.69 11.90 18.04
C ILE A 4 16.35 11.22 17.78
N THR A 5 15.33 12.03 17.50
CA THR A 5 13.98 11.57 17.13
C THR A 5 13.53 12.30 15.87
N PHE A 6 13.08 11.59 14.86
CA PHE A 6 12.65 12.18 13.60
C PHE A 6 11.43 11.49 12.99
N ILE A 7 10.75 12.18 12.08
CA ILE A 7 9.69 11.59 11.28
C ILE A 7 10.28 11.04 9.97
N HIS A 8 9.96 9.80 9.65
CA HIS A 8 10.21 9.20 8.35
C HIS A 8 8.90 9.07 7.58
N ALA A 9 8.74 9.89 6.54
CA ALA A 9 7.66 9.88 5.57
C ALA A 9 8.19 9.50 4.18
N ALA A 10 7.31 8.99 3.32
CA ALA A 10 7.58 8.72 1.91
C ALA A 10 6.27 8.72 1.12
N ASP A 11 6.34 8.71 -0.19
CA ASP A 11 5.22 8.43 -1.09
C ASP A 11 4.00 9.32 -0.77
N LEU A 12 4.25 10.64 -0.62
CA LEU A 12 3.20 11.62 -0.29
C LEU A 12 2.18 11.75 -1.42
N HIS A 13 2.63 11.62 -2.67
CA HIS A 13 1.83 11.70 -3.88
C HIS A 13 0.87 12.88 -3.90
N LEU A 14 1.36 14.08 -3.54
CA LEU A 14 0.56 15.30 -3.64
C LEU A 14 0.08 15.49 -5.08
N GLY A 15 -1.22 15.79 -5.22
CA GLY A 15 -1.86 15.91 -6.53
C GLY A 15 -2.43 14.60 -7.09
N ALA A 16 -2.24 13.45 -6.44
CA ALA A 16 -2.78 12.18 -6.92
C ALA A 16 -4.32 12.20 -7.01
N PRO A 17 -4.89 11.78 -8.15
CA PRO A 17 -6.34 11.74 -8.30
C PRO A 17 -6.94 10.49 -7.66
N PHE A 18 -8.04 10.63 -6.94
CA PHE A 18 -8.91 9.51 -6.59
C PHE A 18 -9.84 9.18 -7.76
N LYS A 19 -9.62 8.06 -8.44
CA LYS A 19 -10.37 7.69 -9.64
C LYS A 19 -11.71 7.04 -9.28
N GLY A 20 -12.79 7.45 -9.98
CA GLY A 20 -14.07 6.74 -10.03
C GLY A 20 -15.13 7.13 -8.98
N LEU A 21 -14.79 7.71 -7.84
CA LEU A 21 -15.73 7.94 -6.73
C LEU A 21 -16.59 9.23 -6.87
N ARG A 22 -16.17 10.19 -7.70
CA ARG A 22 -16.91 11.45 -7.92
C ARG A 22 -18.34 11.25 -8.41
N ALA A 23 -18.56 10.21 -9.21
CA ALA A 23 -19.89 9.91 -9.76
C ALA A 23 -20.83 9.28 -8.74
N SER A 24 -20.28 8.70 -7.66
CA SER A 24 -21.05 7.90 -6.71
C SER A 24 -21.51 8.69 -5.48
N SER A 25 -20.73 9.67 -5.00
CA SER A 25 -21.10 10.50 -3.85
C SER A 25 -20.32 11.81 -3.83
N PRO A 26 -21.00 12.99 -3.94
CA PRO A 26 -20.36 14.29 -3.81
C PRO A 26 -19.68 14.51 -2.46
N LEU A 27 -20.27 14.01 -1.36
CA LEU A 27 -19.72 14.11 -0.01
C LEU A 27 -18.36 13.39 0.08
N TRP A 28 -18.30 12.17 -0.41
CA TRP A 28 -17.05 11.37 -0.40
C TRP A 28 -16.03 11.90 -1.40
N ALA A 29 -16.48 12.49 -2.51
CA ALA A 29 -15.58 13.17 -3.44
C ALA A 29 -14.82 14.33 -2.75
N ASP A 30 -15.49 15.12 -1.93
CA ASP A 30 -14.88 16.22 -1.16
C ASP A 30 -13.92 15.70 -0.08
N VAL A 31 -14.30 14.63 0.62
CA VAL A 31 -13.43 13.97 1.62
C VAL A 31 -12.15 13.49 0.98
N LEU A 32 -12.24 12.76 -0.13
CA LEU A 32 -11.09 12.21 -0.81
C LEU A 32 -10.20 13.28 -1.45
N LEU A 33 -10.79 14.34 -2.00
CA LEU A 33 -10.02 15.44 -2.59
C LEU A 33 -9.08 16.10 -1.56
N LYS A 34 -9.49 16.10 -0.28
CA LYS A 34 -8.71 16.67 0.82
C LYS A 34 -7.82 15.66 1.53
N ALA A 35 -8.05 14.36 1.35
CA ALA A 35 -7.43 13.32 2.16
C ALA A 35 -5.89 13.34 2.10
N ILE A 36 -5.30 13.45 0.90
CA ILE A 36 -3.85 13.53 0.73
C ILE A 36 -3.27 14.84 1.27
N PRO A 37 -3.81 16.03 0.90
CA PRO A 37 -3.41 17.29 1.51
C PRO A 37 -3.50 17.30 3.03
N ASP A 38 -4.57 16.76 3.60
CA ASP A 38 -4.77 16.77 5.05
C ASP A 38 -3.84 15.76 5.77
N ALA A 39 -3.53 14.62 5.14
CA ALA A 39 -2.52 13.69 5.64
C ALA A 39 -1.13 14.36 5.69
N TYR A 40 -0.75 15.11 4.65
CA TYR A 40 0.50 15.88 4.65
C TYR A 40 0.52 16.96 5.73
N ARG A 41 -0.55 17.76 5.88
CA ARG A 41 -0.65 18.76 6.95
C ARG A 41 -0.50 18.11 8.32
N ARG A 42 -1.12 16.95 8.53
CA ARG A 42 -1.03 16.18 9.77
C ARG A 42 0.40 15.71 10.07
N ILE A 43 1.18 15.34 9.04
CA ILE A 43 2.62 15.02 9.21
C ILE A 43 3.36 16.23 9.75
N VAL A 44 3.15 17.42 9.14
CA VAL A 44 3.78 18.68 9.57
C VAL A 44 3.37 19.04 11.00
N ASP A 45 2.07 19.00 11.30
CA ASP A 45 1.55 19.26 12.64
C ASP A 45 2.16 18.31 13.69
N THR A 46 2.19 17.02 13.37
CA THR A 46 2.77 15.99 14.26
C THR A 46 4.26 16.22 14.50
N ALA A 47 5.02 16.59 13.49
CA ALA A 47 6.45 16.88 13.64
C ALA A 47 6.68 18.07 14.57
N ILE A 48 5.86 19.12 14.44
CA ILE A 48 5.93 20.31 15.29
C ILE A 48 5.49 20.01 16.73
N GLU A 49 4.34 19.33 16.90
CA GLU A 49 3.80 18.98 18.22
C GLU A 49 4.75 18.09 19.02
N LYS A 50 5.40 17.15 18.33
CA LYS A 50 6.37 16.22 18.95
C LYS A 50 7.76 16.81 19.07
N GLN A 51 8.01 18.01 18.54
CA GLN A 51 9.30 18.69 18.57
C GLN A 51 10.43 17.75 18.08
N VAL A 52 10.22 17.11 16.95
CA VAL A 52 11.21 16.19 16.40
C VAL A 52 12.46 16.93 15.93
N ASP A 53 13.59 16.25 15.89
CA ASP A 53 14.87 16.83 15.47
C ASP A 53 14.88 17.22 14.01
N PHE A 54 14.25 16.40 13.16
CA PHE A 54 14.14 16.65 11.72
C PHE A 54 13.06 15.77 11.10
N VAL A 55 12.75 16.00 9.83
CA VAL A 55 11.89 15.17 9.02
C VAL A 55 12.68 14.61 7.84
N VAL A 56 12.45 13.34 7.51
CA VAL A 56 12.97 12.69 6.30
C VAL A 56 11.82 12.34 5.38
N VAL A 57 11.94 12.68 4.07
CA VAL A 57 10.96 12.27 3.05
C VAL A 57 11.67 11.45 1.96
N ALA A 58 11.34 10.17 1.88
CA ALA A 58 12.03 9.22 1.01
C ALA A 58 11.43 9.10 -0.40
N GLY A 59 11.19 10.24 -1.06
CA GLY A 59 10.78 10.34 -2.48
C GLY A 59 9.28 10.25 -2.73
N ASP A 60 8.90 10.38 -4.00
CA ASP A 60 7.53 10.44 -4.50
C ASP A 60 6.66 11.44 -3.72
N ILE A 61 7.17 12.68 -3.61
CA ILE A 61 6.48 13.81 -2.98
C ILE A 61 5.26 14.20 -3.82
N PHE A 62 5.42 14.24 -5.15
CA PHE A 62 4.35 14.51 -6.10
C PHE A 62 3.98 13.25 -6.89
N ASP A 63 2.70 13.14 -7.27
CA ASP A 63 2.21 11.98 -8.06
C ASP A 63 2.61 12.05 -9.54
N ASP A 64 2.91 13.24 -10.05
CA ASP A 64 3.29 13.49 -11.44
C ASP A 64 4.60 14.27 -11.52
N SER A 65 5.37 14.03 -12.57
CA SER A 65 6.58 14.79 -12.91
C SER A 65 6.30 16.26 -13.23
N ARG A 66 5.05 16.67 -13.33
CA ARG A 66 4.61 18.06 -13.49
C ARG A 66 3.55 18.40 -12.46
N PRO A 67 3.94 18.61 -11.19
CA PRO A 67 2.99 18.97 -10.16
C PRO A 67 2.28 20.29 -10.49
N SER A 68 1.04 20.43 -10.06
CA SER A 68 0.36 21.72 -10.15
C SER A 68 1.03 22.73 -9.23
N TYR A 69 0.88 24.03 -9.54
CA TYR A 69 1.34 25.09 -8.64
C TYR A 69 0.72 24.96 -7.23
N ALA A 70 -0.54 24.51 -7.14
CA ALA A 70 -1.23 24.33 -5.87
C ALA A 70 -0.58 23.21 -5.01
N ASP A 71 -0.21 22.09 -5.63
CA ASP A 71 0.44 20.97 -4.95
C ASP A 71 1.85 21.34 -4.50
N PHE A 72 2.59 22.04 -5.36
CA PHE A 72 3.92 22.56 -5.02
C PHE A 72 3.84 23.58 -3.88
N SER A 73 2.90 24.54 -3.95
CA SER A 73 2.68 25.54 -2.90
C SER A 73 2.27 24.91 -1.57
N LEU A 74 1.47 23.84 -1.61
CA LEU A 74 1.12 23.08 -0.41
C LEU A 74 2.36 22.45 0.23
N PHE A 75 3.23 21.84 -0.55
CA PHE A 75 4.46 21.24 -0.05
C PHE A 75 5.36 22.31 0.58
N VAL A 76 5.61 23.42 -0.13
CA VAL A 76 6.44 24.53 0.36
C VAL A 76 5.87 25.13 1.63
N SER A 77 4.54 25.33 1.73
CA SER A 77 3.94 25.87 2.95
C SER A 77 4.15 25.00 4.18
N GLY A 78 4.20 23.67 4.00
CA GLY A 78 4.56 22.75 5.08
C GLY A 78 6.03 22.86 5.47
N LEU A 79 6.93 23.01 4.49
CA LEU A 79 8.36 23.24 4.75
C LEU A 79 8.60 24.58 5.49
N GLU A 80 7.90 25.64 5.12
CA GLU A 80 7.96 26.94 5.80
C GLU A 80 7.53 26.84 7.26
N ARG A 81 6.43 26.12 7.54
CA ARG A 81 5.97 25.90 8.92
C ARG A 81 6.98 25.09 9.75
N LEU A 82 7.64 24.10 9.14
CA LEU A 82 8.72 23.35 9.80
C LEU A 82 9.95 24.25 10.01
N ASN A 83 10.24 25.15 9.06
CA ASN A 83 11.31 26.15 9.20
C ASN A 83 11.07 27.10 10.37
N ASP A 84 9.84 27.60 10.50
CA ASP A 84 9.44 28.47 11.61
C ASP A 84 9.55 27.75 12.97
N ALA A 85 9.42 26.43 12.98
CA ALA A 85 9.61 25.59 14.16
C ALA A 85 11.06 25.13 14.37
N GLY A 86 12.00 25.53 13.48
CA GLY A 86 13.41 25.13 13.55
C GLY A 86 13.67 23.67 13.20
N ILE A 87 12.77 23.03 12.46
CA ILE A 87 12.85 21.60 12.09
C ILE A 87 13.36 21.48 10.65
N PRO A 88 14.57 20.97 10.40
CA PRO A 88 15.06 20.72 9.05
C PRO A 88 14.37 19.51 8.39
N VAL A 89 14.32 19.56 7.06
CA VAL A 89 13.72 18.51 6.24
C VAL A 89 14.74 18.01 5.24
N TYR A 90 15.02 16.72 5.26
CA TYR A 90 15.92 16.05 4.32
C TYR A 90 15.10 15.15 3.42
N PHE A 91 15.24 15.30 2.09
CA PHE A 91 14.42 14.51 1.18
C PHE A 91 15.18 14.13 -0.09
N VAL A 92 14.73 13.06 -0.72
CA VAL A 92 15.18 12.61 -2.02
C VAL A 92 14.02 12.65 -3.02
N THR A 93 14.33 12.61 -4.30
CA THR A 93 13.35 12.46 -5.37
C THR A 93 13.02 10.99 -5.61
N GLY A 94 11.77 10.72 -6.03
CA GLY A 94 11.33 9.40 -6.44
C GLY A 94 11.21 9.23 -7.95
N ASN A 95 10.55 8.18 -8.39
CA ASN A 95 10.35 7.93 -9.81
C ASN A 95 9.16 8.71 -10.41
N HIS A 96 8.21 9.15 -9.58
CA HIS A 96 7.12 10.03 -10.00
C HIS A 96 7.57 11.48 -10.12
N ASP A 97 8.43 11.94 -9.23
CA ASP A 97 8.92 13.31 -9.14
C ASP A 97 10.46 13.40 -9.26
N PRO A 98 11.08 12.87 -10.35
CA PRO A 98 12.53 12.86 -10.49
C PRO A 98 13.10 14.29 -10.49
N PHE A 99 14.40 14.42 -10.20
CA PHE A 99 15.08 15.72 -10.12
C PHE A 99 14.83 16.63 -11.33
N THR A 100 14.76 16.05 -12.52
CA THR A 100 14.50 16.80 -13.76
C THR A 100 13.11 17.42 -13.82
N SER A 101 12.19 17.03 -12.95
CA SER A 101 10.84 17.60 -12.85
C SER A 101 10.70 18.73 -11.84
N TRP A 102 11.72 18.93 -11.01
CA TRP A 102 11.74 20.01 -10.02
C TRP A 102 12.12 21.33 -10.70
N ASP A 103 11.10 22.08 -11.11
CA ASP A 103 11.29 23.37 -11.76
C ASP A 103 11.41 24.49 -10.72
N ASN A 104 12.57 25.14 -10.67
CA ASN A 104 12.83 26.27 -9.80
C ASN A 104 11.96 27.51 -10.10
N SER A 105 11.13 27.47 -11.16
CA SER A 105 10.26 28.58 -11.54
C SER A 105 9.06 28.77 -10.60
N PHE A 106 8.68 27.76 -9.84
CA PHE A 106 7.51 27.86 -8.94
C PHE A 106 7.80 28.65 -7.68
N SER A 107 8.85 28.28 -6.94
CA SER A 107 9.30 28.93 -5.71
C SER A 107 10.68 28.41 -5.33
N ALA A 108 11.45 29.24 -4.62
CA ALA A 108 12.62 28.75 -3.90
C ALA A 108 12.17 27.89 -2.70
N LEU A 109 12.90 26.83 -2.41
CA LEU A 109 12.71 26.09 -1.17
C LEU A 109 13.22 26.89 0.03
N PRO A 110 12.59 26.78 1.22
CA PRO A 110 13.09 27.42 2.42
C PRO A 110 14.44 26.81 2.85
N GLU A 111 15.19 27.54 3.67
CA GLU A 111 16.58 27.19 4.04
C GLU A 111 16.70 25.86 4.78
N ASN A 112 15.68 25.45 5.50
CA ASN A 112 15.63 24.17 6.22
C ASN A 112 15.39 22.96 5.32
N ALA A 113 15.11 23.13 4.03
CA ALA A 113 14.77 22.07 3.09
C ALA A 113 16.00 21.63 2.28
N HIS A 114 16.45 20.41 2.51
CA HIS A 114 17.67 19.85 1.92
C HIS A 114 17.32 18.72 0.96
N LEU A 115 17.36 18.99 -0.35
CA LEU A 115 17.25 17.98 -1.39
C LEU A 115 18.57 17.22 -1.52
N LEU A 116 18.53 15.93 -1.24
CA LEU A 116 19.70 15.05 -1.28
C LEU A 116 19.78 14.29 -2.62
N GLY A 117 20.99 14.16 -3.12
CA GLY A 117 21.37 13.14 -4.07
C GLY A 117 20.64 13.07 -5.41
N ALA A 118 20.73 14.08 -6.24
CA ALA A 118 20.22 14.05 -7.61
C ALA A 118 21.03 13.10 -8.52
N GLY A 119 20.73 11.81 -8.48
CA GLY A 119 21.43 10.77 -9.25
C GLY A 119 22.82 10.36 -8.73
N LYS A 120 23.44 11.16 -7.85
CA LYS A 120 24.66 10.81 -7.09
C LYS A 120 24.38 11.00 -5.62
N PRO A 121 25.04 10.25 -4.71
CA PRO A 121 24.91 10.48 -3.28
C PRO A 121 25.26 11.92 -2.91
N SER A 122 24.52 12.48 -1.96
CA SER A 122 24.96 13.68 -1.23
C SER A 122 24.61 13.57 0.24
N PHE A 123 25.22 14.43 1.05
CA PHE A 123 25.18 14.33 2.49
C PHE A 123 24.86 15.68 3.12
N ALA A 124 24.18 15.64 4.25
CA ALA A 124 23.91 16.77 5.11
C ALA A 124 24.27 16.42 6.56
N LEU A 125 24.57 17.44 7.34
CA LEU A 125 24.82 17.32 8.77
C LEU A 125 23.60 17.84 9.53
N TYR A 126 23.13 17.07 10.51
CA TYR A 126 22.22 17.56 11.53
C TYR A 126 22.99 17.87 12.80
N GLU A 127 22.83 19.11 13.26
CA GLU A 127 23.41 19.60 14.50
C GLU A 127 22.32 20.09 15.46
N ARG A 128 22.54 19.90 16.75
CA ARG A 128 21.71 20.48 17.80
C ARG A 128 22.60 21.30 18.70
N GLU A 129 22.30 22.59 18.82
CA GLU A 129 23.12 23.52 19.62
C GLU A 129 24.61 23.56 19.21
N GLY A 130 24.91 23.36 17.94
CA GLY A 130 26.27 23.33 17.39
C GLY A 130 27.00 21.98 17.57
N GLU A 131 26.34 20.97 18.15
CA GLU A 131 26.90 19.61 18.27
C GLU A 131 26.45 18.73 17.12
N PRO A 132 27.36 18.12 16.33
CA PRO A 132 27.05 17.15 15.31
C PRO A 132 26.37 15.90 15.88
N LEU A 133 25.14 15.60 15.46
CA LEU A 133 24.39 14.46 15.95
C LEU A 133 24.11 13.41 14.89
N ALA A 134 23.81 13.81 13.65
CA ALA A 134 23.55 12.83 12.60
C ALA A 134 24.11 13.26 11.24
N LEU A 135 24.70 12.30 10.55
CA LEU A 135 24.99 12.38 9.12
C LEU A 135 23.78 11.85 8.37
N ILE A 136 23.29 12.60 7.39
CA ILE A 136 22.14 12.20 6.59
C ILE A 136 22.60 12.09 5.14
N GLY A 137 22.57 10.87 4.59
CA GLY A 137 23.02 10.61 3.23
C GLY A 137 21.86 10.11 2.37
N GLY A 138 21.71 10.66 1.18
CA GLY A 138 20.65 10.26 0.29
C GLY A 138 21.05 10.18 -1.17
N ARG A 139 20.24 9.41 -1.93
CA ARG A 139 20.31 9.34 -3.38
C ARG A 139 18.93 9.12 -3.95
N GLY A 140 18.47 10.10 -4.75
CA GLY A 140 17.18 10.07 -5.43
C GLY A 140 17.29 9.87 -6.93
N TYR A 141 16.16 9.79 -7.59
CA TYR A 141 16.04 9.66 -9.03
C TYR A 141 16.40 10.96 -9.75
N PHE A 142 17.32 10.88 -10.70
CA PHE A 142 17.60 12.00 -11.59
C PHE A 142 16.51 12.13 -12.68
N SER A 143 16.08 11.00 -13.25
CA SER A 143 15.01 10.88 -14.25
C SER A 143 14.04 9.77 -13.81
N GLN A 144 12.88 9.63 -14.46
CA GLN A 144 11.85 8.64 -14.10
C GLN A 144 12.32 7.17 -14.11
N SER A 145 13.42 6.88 -14.80
CA SER A 145 14.00 5.54 -14.85
C SER A 145 15.33 5.48 -14.12
N TRP A 146 15.54 4.38 -13.40
CA TRP A 146 16.84 4.09 -12.79
C TRP A 146 17.70 3.25 -13.72
N PRO A 147 19.01 3.54 -13.85
CA PRO A 147 19.91 2.76 -14.73
C PRO A 147 20.00 1.30 -14.26
N ALA A 148 19.86 0.37 -15.21
CA ALA A 148 19.95 -1.05 -14.92
C ALA A 148 21.34 -1.43 -14.33
N GLY A 149 21.33 -2.25 -13.29
CA GLY A 149 22.55 -2.74 -12.65
C GLY A 149 23.28 -1.75 -11.74
N VAL A 150 22.73 -0.54 -11.55
CA VAL A 150 23.30 0.46 -10.63
C VAL A 150 22.62 0.32 -9.26
N ASP A 151 23.40 0.02 -8.24
CA ASP A 151 22.94 0.02 -6.85
C ASP A 151 22.65 1.46 -6.37
N ILE A 152 21.41 1.75 -6.02
CA ILE A 152 21.01 3.09 -5.55
C ILE A 152 21.72 3.50 -4.26
N SER A 153 22.08 2.54 -3.42
CA SER A 153 22.77 2.79 -2.15
C SER A 153 24.29 2.95 -2.30
N GLU A 154 24.83 2.76 -3.52
CA GLU A 154 26.27 2.88 -3.75
C GLU A 154 26.76 4.28 -3.38
N GLY A 155 27.80 4.33 -2.58
CA GLY A 155 28.39 5.57 -2.08
C GLY A 155 27.70 6.19 -0.87
N VAL A 156 26.50 5.72 -0.47
CA VAL A 156 25.85 6.16 0.76
C VAL A 156 26.40 5.35 1.93
N SER A 157 27.34 5.93 2.68
CA SER A 157 27.95 5.31 3.86
C SER A 157 28.46 6.38 4.83
N ARG A 158 28.62 6.00 6.09
CA ARG A 158 29.20 6.87 7.14
C ARG A 158 30.58 7.38 6.74
N GLU A 159 31.45 6.50 6.24
CA GLU A 159 32.80 6.87 5.80
C GLU A 159 32.79 7.96 4.71
N THR A 160 31.93 7.79 3.70
CA THR A 160 31.79 8.78 2.63
C THR A 160 31.27 10.10 3.16
N ALA A 161 30.24 10.06 4.01
CA ALA A 161 29.66 11.25 4.64
C ALA A 161 30.69 12.02 5.47
N GLN A 162 31.45 11.31 6.32
CA GLN A 162 32.50 11.93 7.13
C GLN A 162 33.60 12.57 6.29
N ARG A 163 34.01 11.91 5.20
CA ARG A 163 35.01 12.44 4.27
C ARG A 163 34.52 13.71 3.56
N GLU A 164 33.26 13.74 3.11
CA GLU A 164 32.73 14.88 2.36
C GLU A 164 32.39 16.07 3.25
N LEU A 165 31.84 15.81 4.42
CA LEU A 165 31.46 16.87 5.38
C LEU A 165 32.61 17.30 6.30
N GLY A 166 33.65 16.48 6.41
CA GLY A 166 34.79 16.77 7.33
C GLY A 166 34.44 16.62 8.81
N VAL A 167 33.32 15.98 9.16
CA VAL A 167 32.75 15.87 10.50
C VAL A 167 32.38 14.44 10.85
N GLN A 168 32.50 14.08 12.11
CA GLN A 168 32.00 12.82 12.68
C GLN A 168 30.72 13.10 13.49
N ALA A 169 29.75 12.19 13.39
CA ALA A 169 28.55 12.24 14.19
C ALA A 169 28.16 10.83 14.69
N PRO A 170 27.47 10.75 15.84
CA PRO A 170 27.08 9.46 16.42
C PRO A 170 26.16 8.63 15.52
N PHE A 171 25.29 9.27 14.74
CA PHE A 171 24.30 8.57 13.91
C PHE A 171 24.52 8.79 12.42
N MET A 172 24.10 7.79 11.61
CA MET A 172 24.03 7.87 10.15
C MET A 172 22.65 7.36 9.68
N VAL A 173 21.95 8.23 8.97
CA VAL A 173 20.65 7.94 8.35
C VAL A 173 20.80 7.91 6.83
N GLY A 174 20.41 6.82 6.19
CA GLY A 174 20.34 6.70 4.74
C GLY A 174 18.93 6.95 4.23
N VAL A 175 18.78 7.71 3.14
CA VAL A 175 17.47 8.04 2.54
C VAL A 175 17.47 7.61 1.08
N LEU A 176 16.57 6.69 0.72
CA LEU A 176 16.51 6.10 -0.62
C LEU A 176 15.06 5.93 -1.09
N HIS A 177 14.85 6.09 -2.39
CA HIS A 177 13.59 5.68 -3.01
C HIS A 177 13.85 4.41 -3.85
N THR A 178 13.42 3.25 -3.35
CA THR A 178 13.81 1.94 -3.90
C THR A 178 12.72 0.89 -3.72
N GLY A 179 12.52 0.05 -4.75
CA GLY A 179 11.67 -1.14 -4.65
C GLY A 179 12.28 -2.27 -3.84
N LEU A 180 13.54 -2.15 -3.44
CA LEU A 180 14.32 -3.18 -2.75
C LEU A 180 14.26 -4.51 -3.53
N ASP A 181 13.93 -5.62 -2.86
CA ASP A 181 13.64 -6.93 -3.47
C ASP A 181 12.12 -7.18 -3.67
N ILE A 182 11.29 -6.20 -3.29
CA ILE A 182 9.82 -6.25 -3.38
C ILE A 182 9.38 -5.87 -4.78
N ASP A 183 9.94 -4.80 -5.33
CA ASP A 183 9.78 -4.41 -6.73
C ASP A 183 11.15 -4.32 -7.44
N PRO A 184 11.58 -5.41 -8.08
CA PRO A 184 12.89 -5.46 -8.74
C PRO A 184 12.97 -4.58 -9.99
N THR A 185 11.90 -3.93 -10.40
CA THR A 185 11.89 -3.02 -11.56
C THR A 185 12.26 -1.57 -11.19
N ARG A 186 12.30 -1.24 -9.89
CA ARG A 186 12.52 0.12 -9.37
C ARG A 186 13.75 0.19 -8.48
N SER A 187 14.87 0.60 -9.06
CA SER A 187 16.16 0.75 -8.38
C SER A 187 16.45 -0.37 -7.35
N PRO A 188 16.43 -1.65 -7.76
CA PRO A 188 16.51 -2.77 -6.83
C PRO A 188 17.86 -2.79 -6.11
N VAL A 189 17.81 -3.02 -4.80
CA VAL A 189 18.97 -3.34 -3.97
C VAL A 189 18.58 -4.42 -2.99
N GLN A 190 19.47 -5.37 -2.71
CA GLN A 190 19.12 -6.43 -1.78
C GLN A 190 19.23 -5.95 -0.32
N PRO A 191 18.28 -6.32 0.57
CA PRO A 191 18.32 -5.91 1.98
C PRO A 191 19.65 -6.18 2.67
N LYS A 192 20.27 -7.31 2.36
CA LYS A 192 21.60 -7.68 2.91
C LYS A 192 22.70 -6.67 2.57
N ILE A 193 22.63 -6.00 1.41
CA ILE A 193 23.59 -4.97 1.02
C ILE A 193 23.41 -3.76 1.91
N LEU A 194 22.19 -3.28 2.11
CA LEU A 194 21.91 -2.18 3.02
C LEU A 194 22.32 -2.48 4.45
N LEU A 195 22.01 -3.70 4.94
CA LEU A 195 22.37 -4.12 6.29
C LEU A 195 23.88 -4.27 6.51
N SER A 196 24.66 -4.51 5.45
CA SER A 196 26.13 -4.58 5.53
C SER A 196 26.83 -3.23 5.56
N ARG A 197 26.13 -2.14 5.20
CA ARG A 197 26.68 -0.78 5.25
C ARG A 197 26.62 -0.23 6.66
N ASP A 198 27.59 0.62 7.00
CA ASP A 198 27.61 1.34 8.29
C ASP A 198 26.64 2.53 8.27
N VAL A 199 25.35 2.19 8.33
CA VAL A 199 24.21 3.10 8.40
C VAL A 199 23.28 2.58 9.49
N ASP A 200 22.89 3.43 10.44
CA ASP A 200 22.06 3.01 11.58
C ASP A 200 20.60 2.76 11.17
N TYR A 201 20.09 3.57 10.25
CA TYR A 201 18.72 3.48 9.78
C TYR A 201 18.59 3.88 8.30
N TRP A 202 17.89 3.05 7.52
CA TRP A 202 17.54 3.33 6.13
C TRP A 202 16.07 3.73 6.04
N ALA A 203 15.82 4.99 5.71
CA ALA A 203 14.51 5.50 5.35
C ALA A 203 14.27 5.25 3.85
N CYS A 204 13.35 4.34 3.54
CA CYS A 204 13.03 3.94 2.17
C CYS A 204 11.61 4.36 1.79
N GLY A 205 11.43 4.75 0.53
CA GLY A 205 10.14 4.97 -0.12
C GLY A 205 9.95 4.05 -1.33
N HIS A 206 8.84 4.17 -2.04
CA HIS A 206 8.34 3.39 -3.16
C HIS A 206 7.33 2.30 -2.78
N VAL A 207 7.48 1.64 -1.66
CA VAL A 207 6.54 0.61 -1.19
C VAL A 207 5.47 1.27 -0.33
N HIS A 208 4.23 1.33 -0.82
CA HIS A 208 3.14 2.09 -0.19
C HIS A 208 2.60 1.46 1.10
N GLN A 209 2.96 0.21 1.40
CA GLN A 209 2.60 -0.44 2.68
C GLN A 209 3.71 -0.26 3.71
N PRO A 210 3.38 0.10 4.96
CA PRO A 210 4.34 0.20 6.05
C PRO A 210 5.08 -1.13 6.26
N ARG A 211 6.41 -1.10 6.32
CA ARG A 211 7.21 -2.31 6.49
C ARG A 211 8.52 -2.04 7.22
N LEU A 212 8.87 -2.90 8.16
CA LEU A 212 10.13 -2.89 8.89
C LEU A 212 10.97 -4.12 8.57
N LEU A 213 12.27 -3.93 8.32
CA LEU A 213 13.20 -5.02 8.00
C LEU A 213 14.51 -4.89 8.82
N PRO A 214 14.99 -5.98 9.41
CA PRO A 214 14.22 -7.20 9.64
C PRO A 214 12.97 -6.90 10.49
N ALA A 215 11.94 -7.72 10.38
CA ALA A 215 10.72 -7.61 11.20
C ALA A 215 10.97 -7.98 12.69
N SER A 216 12.17 -7.73 13.19
CA SER A 216 12.65 -8.03 14.53
C SER A 216 12.64 -6.76 15.40
N GLN A 217 13.01 -6.89 16.66
CA GLN A 217 13.04 -5.79 17.63
C GLN A 217 14.04 -4.64 17.31
N CYS A 218 14.80 -4.74 16.22
CA CYS A 218 15.78 -3.73 15.81
C CYS A 218 15.73 -3.52 14.29
N PRO A 219 14.69 -2.85 13.77
CA PRO A 219 14.58 -2.59 12.35
C PRO A 219 15.62 -1.56 11.89
N ARG A 220 16.39 -1.87 10.86
CA ARG A 220 17.38 -0.95 10.27
C ARG A 220 16.96 -0.45 8.89
N ILE A 221 15.96 -1.06 8.28
CA ILE A 221 15.38 -0.64 6.99
C ILE A 221 13.89 -0.49 7.21
N ALA A 222 13.31 0.62 6.81
CA ALA A 222 11.87 0.85 6.90
C ALA A 222 11.32 1.48 5.63
N PHE A 223 10.14 1.05 5.26
CA PHE A 223 9.23 1.75 4.37
C PHE A 223 8.10 2.33 5.20
N SER A 224 7.93 3.64 5.20
CA SER A 224 6.80 4.26 5.92
C SER A 224 5.45 3.96 5.26
N GLY A 225 5.48 3.64 3.99
CA GLY A 225 4.30 3.60 3.15
C GLY A 225 3.83 5.00 2.75
N CYS A 226 2.77 5.07 1.94
CA CYS A 226 2.12 6.33 1.66
C CYS A 226 1.28 6.80 2.87
N PRO A 227 1.21 8.10 3.18
CA PRO A 227 0.45 8.59 4.32
C PRO A 227 -1.06 8.47 4.18
N GLN A 228 -1.57 8.33 2.94
CA GLN A 228 -2.97 8.16 2.61
C GLN A 228 -3.13 7.11 1.51
N GLY A 229 -3.81 6.01 1.82
CA GLY A 229 -4.20 5.01 0.82
C GLY A 229 -5.18 5.59 -0.20
N ARG A 230 -5.01 5.26 -1.48
CA ARG A 230 -5.73 5.86 -2.61
C ARG A 230 -6.74 4.93 -3.26
N SER A 231 -6.70 3.66 -2.92
CA SER A 231 -7.56 2.65 -3.52
C SER A 231 -7.66 1.39 -2.67
N VAL A 232 -8.55 0.47 -3.06
CA VAL A 232 -8.73 -0.86 -2.44
C VAL A 232 -7.49 -1.77 -2.56
N VAL A 233 -6.46 -1.39 -3.27
CA VAL A 233 -5.17 -2.09 -3.31
C VAL A 233 -4.28 -1.66 -2.15
N GLU A 234 -4.50 -0.45 -1.64
CA GLU A 234 -3.79 0.15 -0.51
C GLU A 234 -4.70 0.11 0.73
N THR A 235 -4.90 -1.09 1.28
CA THR A 235 -5.77 -1.31 2.45
C THR A 235 -5.03 -1.23 3.77
N GLY A 236 -5.76 -0.97 4.86
CA GLY A 236 -5.24 -0.91 6.21
C GLY A 236 -4.64 0.44 6.58
N PRO A 237 -3.86 0.51 7.68
CA PRO A 237 -3.33 1.75 8.20
C PRO A 237 -2.27 2.36 7.30
N HIS A 238 -2.37 3.68 7.08
CA HIS A 238 -1.43 4.49 6.33
C HIS A 238 -0.91 5.65 7.18
N GLY A 239 0.40 5.94 7.09
CA GLY A 239 1.00 6.94 7.97
C GLY A 239 2.50 7.10 7.78
N VAL A 240 3.20 7.38 8.87
CA VAL A 240 4.63 7.62 8.94
C VAL A 240 5.25 6.85 10.11
N TYR A 241 6.58 6.77 10.16
CA TYR A 241 7.26 6.33 11.37
C TYR A 241 7.86 7.52 12.14
N GLN A 242 7.66 7.53 13.46
CA GLN A 242 8.52 8.26 14.36
C GLN A 242 9.68 7.35 14.72
N VAL A 243 10.90 7.77 14.40
CA VAL A 243 12.11 6.97 14.61
C VAL A 243 12.94 7.60 15.71
N THR A 244 13.39 6.79 16.66
CA THR A 244 14.31 7.21 17.72
C THR A 244 15.59 6.39 17.63
N LEU A 245 16.71 7.10 17.47
CA LEU A 245 18.06 6.53 17.54
C LEU A 245 18.74 7.01 18.82
N SER A 246 19.19 6.05 19.63
CA SER A 246 19.95 6.32 20.87
C SER A 246 21.22 5.51 20.89
N GLN A 247 22.33 6.12 21.27
CA GLN A 247 23.63 5.44 21.32
C GLN A 247 23.58 4.21 22.24
N GLY A 248 23.95 3.07 21.69
CA GLY A 248 23.98 1.78 22.43
C GLY A 248 22.62 1.13 22.62
N SER A 249 21.55 1.69 22.02
CA SER A 249 20.20 1.10 22.07
C SER A 249 19.72 0.66 20.69
N PRO A 250 18.81 -0.33 20.61
CA PRO A 250 18.14 -0.67 19.36
C PRO A 250 17.37 0.51 18.77
N VAL A 251 17.25 0.54 17.44
CA VAL A 251 16.37 1.48 16.74
C VAL A 251 14.92 1.24 17.16
N GLN A 252 14.22 2.34 17.51
CA GLN A 252 12.79 2.33 17.74
C GLN A 252 12.10 3.03 16.55
N ALA A 253 11.05 2.40 16.04
CA ALA A 253 10.25 2.95 14.95
C ALA A 253 8.76 2.75 15.27
N ASP A 254 8.10 3.81 15.71
CA ASP A 254 6.71 3.81 16.10
C ASP A 254 5.84 4.30 14.94
N PHE A 255 4.88 3.49 14.52
CA PHE A 255 3.98 3.87 13.44
C PHE A 255 2.95 4.90 13.92
N LEU A 256 2.84 6.02 13.21
CA LEU A 256 1.88 7.08 13.46
C LEU A 256 0.88 7.15 12.29
N PRO A 257 -0.40 6.83 12.50
CA PRO A 257 -1.42 6.90 11.45
C PRO A 257 -1.68 8.36 11.05
N MET A 258 -1.65 8.62 9.73
CA MET A 258 -1.90 9.94 9.14
C MET A 258 -3.13 9.97 8.25
N ALA A 259 -3.59 8.82 7.79
CA ALA A 259 -4.70 8.72 6.85
C ALA A 259 -6.00 9.36 7.38
N GLN A 260 -6.73 10.01 6.48
CA GLN A 260 -8.05 10.57 6.72
C GLN A 260 -9.16 9.56 6.40
N VAL A 261 -8.84 8.62 5.52
CA VAL A 261 -9.73 7.56 5.05
C VAL A 261 -8.96 6.26 4.96
N GLU A 262 -9.49 5.19 5.51
CA GLU A 262 -8.91 3.85 5.41
C GLU A 262 -9.72 3.01 4.42
N TRP A 263 -9.00 2.31 3.52
CA TRP A 263 -9.58 1.36 2.60
C TRP A 263 -9.58 -0.04 3.22
N CYS A 264 -10.70 -0.73 3.10
CA CYS A 264 -10.86 -2.08 3.64
C CYS A 264 -11.51 -3.00 2.60
N ARG A 265 -10.94 -4.19 2.45
CA ARG A 265 -11.56 -5.28 1.71
C ARG A 265 -12.27 -6.19 2.72
N LEU A 266 -13.60 -6.21 2.66
CA LEU A 266 -14.43 -6.85 3.65
C LEU A 266 -15.08 -8.11 3.06
N GLU A 267 -14.70 -9.27 3.55
CA GLU A 267 -15.36 -10.53 3.20
C GLU A 267 -16.50 -10.80 4.19
N VAL A 268 -17.70 -11.02 3.65
CA VAL A 268 -18.93 -11.22 4.43
C VAL A 268 -19.56 -12.54 4.05
N ASP A 269 -19.56 -13.49 4.98
CA ASP A 269 -20.26 -14.77 4.81
C ASP A 269 -21.76 -14.58 5.05
N VAL A 270 -22.54 -14.87 4.01
CA VAL A 270 -24.01 -14.76 3.99
C VAL A 270 -24.74 -16.11 3.98
N SER A 271 -24.06 -17.20 4.33
CA SER A 271 -24.64 -18.55 4.33
C SER A 271 -25.87 -18.67 5.24
N GLU A 272 -25.88 -17.91 6.34
CA GLU A 272 -26.96 -17.93 7.33
C GLU A 272 -28.01 -16.82 7.12
N CYS A 273 -27.93 -16.06 6.02
CA CYS A 273 -28.88 -15.00 5.73
C CYS A 273 -30.08 -15.52 4.93
N PRO A 274 -31.27 -15.59 5.51
CA PRO A 274 -32.49 -16.05 4.82
C PRO A 274 -33.08 -15.00 3.88
N THR A 275 -32.81 -13.71 4.09
CA THR A 275 -33.34 -12.60 3.30
C THR A 275 -32.25 -11.61 2.90
N VAL A 276 -32.52 -10.77 1.90
CA VAL A 276 -31.62 -9.69 1.47
C VAL A 276 -31.45 -8.64 2.60
N ALA A 277 -32.46 -8.45 3.45
CA ALA A 277 -32.34 -7.59 4.62
C ALA A 277 -31.33 -8.12 5.63
N ASP A 278 -31.29 -9.44 5.87
CA ASP A 278 -30.28 -10.05 6.73
C ASP A 278 -28.87 -9.90 6.15
N VAL A 279 -28.72 -9.95 4.81
CA VAL A 279 -27.45 -9.66 4.13
C VAL A 279 -27.02 -8.22 4.41
N GLN A 280 -27.95 -7.25 4.32
CA GLN A 280 -27.66 -5.84 4.65
C GLN A 280 -27.19 -5.69 6.11
N GLU A 281 -27.89 -6.27 7.07
CA GLU A 281 -27.51 -6.22 8.48
C GLU A 281 -26.15 -6.88 8.73
N ARG A 282 -25.86 -7.97 8.05
CA ARG A 282 -24.56 -8.66 8.14
C ARG A 282 -23.41 -7.78 7.60
N ILE A 283 -23.61 -7.10 6.47
CA ILE A 283 -22.65 -6.13 5.92
C ILE A 283 -22.39 -5.02 6.94
N VAL A 284 -23.44 -4.40 7.46
CA VAL A 284 -23.33 -3.29 8.43
C VAL A 284 -22.59 -3.74 9.68
N SER A 285 -22.94 -4.90 10.23
CA SER A 285 -22.26 -5.45 11.41
C SER A 285 -20.78 -5.69 11.17
N ALA A 286 -20.43 -6.21 9.99
CA ALA A 286 -19.04 -6.43 9.60
C ALA A 286 -18.26 -5.12 9.40
N GLN A 287 -18.89 -4.05 8.87
CA GLN A 287 -18.28 -2.72 8.77
C GLN A 287 -17.94 -2.14 10.15
N PHE A 288 -18.87 -2.23 11.12
CA PHE A 288 -18.60 -1.77 12.47
C PHE A 288 -17.50 -2.57 13.17
N ALA A 289 -17.46 -3.89 12.97
CA ALA A 289 -16.38 -4.73 13.49
C ALA A 289 -15.02 -4.33 12.91
N ALA A 290 -14.94 -4.12 11.58
CA ALA A 290 -13.70 -3.68 10.94
C ALA A 290 -13.27 -2.27 11.39
N ASN A 291 -14.22 -1.37 11.67
CA ASN A 291 -13.92 -0.02 12.14
C ASN A 291 -13.36 0.02 13.56
N ALA A 292 -13.67 -0.97 14.39
CA ALA A 292 -13.16 -1.02 15.76
C ALA A 292 -11.61 -1.09 15.83
N ASP A 293 -10.99 -1.69 14.82
CA ASP A 293 -9.53 -1.84 14.70
C ASP A 293 -8.89 -0.79 13.78
N ALA A 294 -9.71 0.07 13.15
CA ALA A 294 -9.23 1.04 12.18
C ALA A 294 -8.49 2.22 12.82
N CYS A 295 -7.50 2.76 12.11
CA CYS A 295 -6.74 3.93 12.55
C CYS A 295 -7.45 5.27 12.32
N CYS A 296 -8.55 5.29 11.57
CA CYS A 296 -9.36 6.48 11.32
C CYS A 296 -10.86 6.15 11.29
N GLN A 297 -11.70 7.18 11.49
CA GLN A 297 -13.15 6.99 11.58
C GLN A 297 -13.84 6.76 10.24
N ARG A 298 -13.25 7.26 9.14
CA ARG A 298 -13.82 7.15 7.81
C ARG A 298 -13.23 5.97 7.07
N MET A 299 -14.11 5.08 6.60
CA MET A 299 -13.69 3.89 5.87
C MET A 299 -14.40 3.75 4.53
N ILE A 300 -13.65 3.27 3.54
CA ILE A 300 -14.20 2.84 2.26
C ILE A 300 -14.04 1.33 2.15
N PHE A 301 -15.15 0.66 1.93
CA PHE A 301 -15.20 -0.80 1.87
C PHE A 301 -15.43 -1.29 0.46
N ARG A 302 -14.64 -2.28 0.04
CA ARG A 302 -15.03 -3.21 -1.02
C ARG A 302 -15.53 -4.48 -0.39
N VAL A 303 -16.83 -4.71 -0.49
CA VAL A 303 -17.51 -5.85 0.12
C VAL A 303 -17.48 -7.03 -0.86
N ILE A 304 -17.14 -8.22 -0.34
CA ILE A 304 -17.17 -9.48 -1.07
C ILE A 304 -18.10 -10.42 -0.31
N LEU A 305 -19.28 -10.68 -0.85
CA LEU A 305 -20.22 -11.64 -0.28
C LEU A 305 -19.74 -13.05 -0.61
N THR A 306 -19.60 -13.87 0.41
CA THR A 306 -19.13 -15.27 0.31
C THR A 306 -20.15 -16.23 0.92
N GLY A 307 -19.90 -17.52 0.74
CA GLY A 307 -20.70 -18.58 1.36
C GLY A 307 -21.75 -19.21 0.45
N LYS A 308 -22.40 -20.24 0.96
CA LYS A 308 -23.47 -21.00 0.29
C LYS A 308 -24.82 -20.53 0.75
N THR A 309 -25.59 -19.90 -0.12
CA THR A 309 -26.89 -19.31 0.26
C THR A 309 -27.97 -19.59 -0.79
N SER A 310 -29.20 -19.78 -0.34
CA SER A 310 -30.39 -19.85 -1.20
C SER A 310 -30.69 -18.53 -1.92
N LEU A 311 -30.06 -17.43 -1.48
CA LEU A 311 -30.20 -16.12 -2.13
C LEU A 311 -29.27 -15.96 -3.34
N HIS A 312 -28.40 -16.92 -3.66
CA HIS A 312 -27.39 -16.77 -4.70
C HIS A 312 -27.93 -16.19 -6.01
N SER A 313 -29.01 -16.77 -6.54
CA SER A 313 -29.65 -16.29 -7.78
C SER A 313 -30.39 -14.96 -7.65
N ARG A 314 -30.68 -14.53 -6.42
CA ARG A 314 -31.34 -13.24 -6.12
C ARG A 314 -30.33 -12.10 -5.91
N LEU A 315 -29.07 -12.42 -5.57
CA LEU A 315 -27.98 -11.46 -5.37
C LEU A 315 -27.34 -11.09 -6.73
N ASP A 316 -28.18 -10.68 -7.69
CA ASP A 316 -27.73 -10.21 -8.98
C ASP A 316 -27.13 -8.79 -8.90
N ALA A 317 -26.56 -8.29 -10.00
CA ALA A 317 -25.89 -7.00 -10.06
C ALA A 317 -26.81 -5.84 -9.62
N ARG A 318 -28.12 -5.92 -9.89
CA ARG A 318 -29.08 -4.90 -9.49
C ARG A 318 -29.29 -4.90 -7.99
N VAL A 319 -29.55 -6.06 -7.39
CA VAL A 319 -29.74 -6.19 -5.93
C VAL A 319 -28.47 -5.80 -5.17
N LEU A 320 -27.29 -6.14 -5.70
CA LEU A 320 -26.02 -5.71 -5.09
C LEU A 320 -25.84 -4.19 -5.14
N ASP A 321 -26.25 -3.53 -6.23
CA ASP A 321 -26.21 -2.06 -6.31
C ASP A 321 -27.23 -1.39 -5.39
N ASP A 322 -28.47 -1.92 -5.32
CA ASP A 322 -29.52 -1.46 -4.40
C ASP A 322 -29.04 -1.58 -2.92
N LEU A 323 -28.41 -2.71 -2.54
CA LEU A 323 -27.80 -2.91 -1.23
C LEU A 323 -26.70 -1.89 -0.95
N ARG A 324 -25.82 -1.68 -1.90
CA ARG A 324 -24.72 -0.70 -1.80
C ARG A 324 -25.26 0.69 -1.53
N GLN A 325 -26.27 1.11 -2.27
CA GLN A 325 -26.92 2.42 -2.08
C GLN A 325 -27.59 2.52 -0.71
N ALA A 326 -28.38 1.53 -0.33
CA ALA A 326 -29.10 1.54 0.95
C ALA A 326 -28.14 1.63 2.16
N VAL A 327 -27.01 0.92 2.12
CA VAL A 327 -26.01 1.00 3.19
C VAL A 327 -25.29 2.35 3.19
N ASN A 328 -24.91 2.86 2.01
CA ASN A 328 -24.25 4.16 1.89
C ASN A 328 -25.11 5.33 2.36
N ASP A 329 -26.41 5.26 2.20
CA ASP A 329 -27.35 6.29 2.67
C ASP A 329 -27.56 6.25 4.19
N SER A 330 -27.20 5.13 4.84
CA SER A 330 -27.46 4.92 6.26
C SER A 330 -26.35 5.47 7.19
N TYR A 331 -25.09 5.48 6.73
CA TYR A 331 -23.93 5.79 7.58
C TYR A 331 -22.94 6.73 6.88
N PRO A 332 -22.79 8.00 7.33
CA PRO A 332 -21.92 8.98 6.67
C PRO A 332 -20.42 8.72 6.83
N PHE A 333 -20.03 7.83 7.74
CA PHE A 333 -18.61 7.50 8.01
C PHE A 333 -18.12 6.32 7.19
N PHE A 334 -19.04 5.53 6.62
CA PHE A 334 -18.75 4.35 5.83
C PHE A 334 -19.22 4.57 4.40
N PHE A 335 -18.42 4.08 3.47
CA PHE A 335 -18.78 4.09 2.06
C PHE A 335 -18.42 2.74 1.44
N ILE A 336 -19.34 2.14 0.75
CA ILE A 336 -19.09 0.94 -0.05
C ILE A 336 -18.86 1.39 -1.49
N ASP A 337 -17.66 1.18 -2.00
CA ASP A 337 -17.33 1.48 -3.41
C ASP A 337 -17.90 0.44 -4.36
N ASP A 338 -17.93 -0.84 -3.94
CA ASP A 338 -18.41 -1.95 -4.74
C ASP A 338 -18.82 -3.14 -3.85
N ILE A 339 -19.86 -3.87 -4.24
CA ILE A 339 -20.23 -5.16 -3.64
C ILE A 339 -20.10 -6.24 -4.72
N ARG A 340 -19.31 -7.28 -4.43
CA ARG A 340 -19.08 -8.40 -5.33
C ARG A 340 -19.65 -9.69 -4.76
N GLY A 341 -20.47 -10.39 -5.55
CA GLY A 341 -20.98 -11.71 -5.21
C GLY A 341 -19.93 -12.79 -5.53
N ARG A 342 -19.52 -13.55 -4.52
CA ARG A 342 -18.76 -14.80 -4.61
C ARG A 342 -19.50 -15.90 -3.83
N THR A 343 -20.81 -15.83 -3.79
CA THR A 343 -21.68 -16.83 -3.19
C THR A 343 -21.87 -18.01 -4.13
N SER A 344 -22.37 -19.11 -3.60
CA SER A 344 -22.80 -20.28 -4.38
C SER A 344 -24.09 -20.86 -3.84
N VAL A 345 -24.77 -21.68 -4.63
CA VAL A 345 -25.97 -22.38 -4.17
C VAL A 345 -25.57 -23.53 -3.22
N PRO A 346 -26.31 -23.76 -2.14
CA PRO A 346 -26.10 -24.91 -1.28
C PRO A 346 -26.56 -26.20 -1.98
N PHE A 347 -25.65 -27.04 -2.44
CA PHE A 347 -25.93 -28.34 -3.01
C PHE A 347 -25.62 -29.49 -2.07
N ASN A 348 -26.48 -30.47 -2.01
CA ASN A 348 -26.16 -31.76 -1.44
C ASN A 348 -25.42 -32.63 -2.49
N LYS A 349 -24.09 -32.58 -2.47
CA LYS A 349 -23.24 -33.30 -3.43
C LYS A 349 -23.45 -34.80 -3.38
N GLU A 350 -23.78 -35.40 -2.24
CA GLU A 350 -24.04 -36.82 -2.10
C GLU A 350 -25.35 -37.21 -2.79
N ALA A 351 -26.38 -36.39 -2.64
CA ALA A 351 -27.62 -36.58 -3.36
C ALA A 351 -27.41 -36.53 -4.88
N LEU A 352 -26.71 -35.49 -5.37
CA LEU A 352 -26.38 -35.33 -6.80
C LEU A 352 -25.58 -36.50 -7.36
N ARG A 353 -24.68 -37.13 -6.58
CA ARG A 353 -23.93 -38.32 -6.99
C ARG A 353 -24.81 -39.56 -7.12
N THR A 354 -25.86 -39.66 -6.33
CA THR A 354 -26.78 -40.82 -6.33
C THR A 354 -27.87 -40.72 -7.39
N GLU A 355 -28.21 -39.54 -7.87
CA GLU A 355 -29.22 -39.33 -8.91
C GLU A 355 -28.85 -39.86 -10.30
N GLY A 356 -27.57 -40.19 -10.53
CA GLY A 356 -27.11 -40.92 -11.73
C GLY A 356 -27.18 -40.15 -13.06
N LEU A 357 -27.48 -38.84 -13.03
CA LEU A 357 -27.59 -37.97 -14.18
C LEU A 357 -26.27 -37.18 -14.44
N PHE A 358 -26.34 -36.20 -15.32
CA PHE A 358 -25.18 -35.35 -15.68
C PHE A 358 -24.40 -34.85 -14.47
N PRO A 359 -25.04 -34.37 -13.36
CA PRO A 359 -24.29 -33.90 -12.19
C PRO A 359 -23.37 -34.96 -11.57
N ALA A 360 -23.84 -36.23 -11.51
CA ALA A 360 -23.02 -37.31 -10.96
C ALA A 360 -21.81 -37.63 -11.85
N ALA A 361 -22.01 -37.66 -13.17
CA ALA A 361 -20.92 -37.88 -14.13
C ALA A 361 -19.89 -36.74 -14.09
N TYR A 362 -20.35 -35.47 -13.99
CA TYR A 362 -19.51 -34.30 -13.91
C TYR A 362 -18.68 -34.30 -12.64
N LEU A 363 -19.29 -34.55 -11.48
CA LEU A 363 -18.56 -34.61 -10.18
C LEU A 363 -17.55 -35.75 -10.18
N GLY A 364 -17.87 -36.89 -10.79
CA GLY A 364 -16.94 -38.01 -10.97
C GLY A 364 -15.74 -37.63 -11.82
N ALA A 365 -15.95 -36.96 -12.95
CA ALA A 365 -14.86 -36.46 -13.78
C ALA A 365 -13.96 -35.45 -13.05
N LEU A 366 -14.56 -34.52 -12.32
CA LEU A 366 -13.79 -33.56 -11.51
C LEU A 366 -12.91 -34.21 -10.44
N ASP A 367 -13.40 -35.32 -9.84
CA ASP A 367 -12.59 -36.05 -8.85
C ASP A 367 -11.37 -36.71 -9.48
N GLU A 368 -11.44 -37.14 -10.74
CA GLU A 368 -10.29 -37.66 -11.50
C GLU A 368 -9.27 -36.51 -11.78
N TYR A 369 -9.77 -35.35 -12.22
CA TYR A 369 -8.91 -34.18 -12.44
C TYR A 369 -8.22 -33.70 -11.14
N ARG A 370 -8.92 -33.74 -9.99
CA ARG A 370 -8.35 -33.40 -8.69
C ARG A 370 -7.22 -34.34 -8.26
N LYS A 371 -7.24 -35.59 -8.65
CA LYS A 371 -6.17 -36.56 -8.38
C LYS A 371 -4.86 -36.21 -9.10
N GLY A 372 -4.93 -35.34 -10.10
CA GLY A 372 -3.75 -34.87 -10.84
C GLY A 372 -3.14 -35.94 -11.72
N ASP A 373 -3.97 -36.89 -12.22
CA ASP A 373 -3.54 -37.91 -13.16
C ASP A 373 -2.94 -37.27 -14.42
N ALA A 374 -1.86 -37.84 -14.92
CA ALA A 374 -1.19 -37.38 -16.13
C ALA A 374 -2.11 -37.36 -17.36
N ALA A 375 -3.04 -38.29 -17.45
CA ALA A 375 -4.03 -38.36 -18.54
C ALA A 375 -5.04 -37.20 -18.46
N ALA A 376 -5.47 -36.80 -17.25
CA ALA A 376 -6.37 -35.68 -17.05
C ALA A 376 -5.68 -34.35 -17.40
N LEU A 377 -4.43 -34.15 -16.98
CA LEU A 377 -3.64 -32.99 -17.35
C LEU A 377 -3.43 -32.90 -18.86
N GLN A 378 -3.12 -34.02 -19.53
CA GLN A 378 -2.94 -34.07 -20.98
C GLN A 378 -4.23 -33.63 -21.72
N GLY A 379 -5.41 -34.04 -21.26
CA GLY A 379 -6.69 -33.61 -21.85
C GLY A 379 -6.91 -32.10 -21.79
N VAL A 380 -6.50 -31.45 -20.69
CA VAL A 380 -6.57 -29.99 -20.57
C VAL A 380 -5.54 -29.33 -21.49
N GLU A 381 -4.30 -29.84 -21.54
CA GLU A 381 -3.25 -29.35 -22.44
C GLU A 381 -3.67 -29.42 -23.89
N ASP A 382 -4.25 -30.53 -24.30
CA ASP A 382 -4.75 -30.75 -25.68
C ASP A 382 -5.86 -29.74 -26.04
N GLU A 383 -6.74 -29.40 -25.10
CA GLU A 383 -7.78 -28.38 -25.30
C GLU A 383 -7.20 -26.97 -25.45
N PHE A 384 -6.20 -26.62 -24.63
CA PHE A 384 -5.50 -25.34 -24.79
C PHE A 384 -4.80 -25.26 -26.15
N CYS A 385 -4.10 -26.32 -26.55
CA CYS A 385 -3.44 -26.38 -27.85
C CYS A 385 -4.45 -26.31 -29.01
N SER A 386 -5.59 -26.96 -28.90
CA SER A 386 -6.64 -26.95 -29.96
C SER A 386 -7.22 -25.54 -30.20
N ARG A 387 -7.18 -24.68 -29.18
CA ARG A 387 -7.68 -23.30 -29.22
C ARG A 387 -6.58 -22.26 -29.43
N ASP A 388 -5.35 -22.68 -29.68
CA ASP A 388 -4.18 -21.80 -29.83
C ASP A 388 -3.98 -20.86 -28.62
N LEU A 389 -4.26 -21.38 -27.40
CA LEU A 389 -4.10 -20.64 -26.14
C LEU A 389 -2.78 -20.99 -25.47
N PRO A 390 -2.08 -20.02 -24.86
CA PRO A 390 -0.84 -20.30 -24.15
C PRO A 390 -1.09 -21.12 -22.88
N LEU A 391 -0.34 -22.19 -22.71
CA LEU A 391 -0.44 -23.06 -21.52
C LEU A 391 0.18 -22.37 -20.29
N PRO A 392 -0.57 -22.18 -19.19
CA PRO A 392 -0.01 -21.62 -17.97
C PRO A 392 1.06 -22.56 -17.36
N LYS A 393 2.26 -22.02 -17.09
CA LYS A 393 3.37 -22.79 -16.48
C LYS A 393 3.03 -23.41 -15.11
N THR A 394 1.97 -22.93 -14.48
CA THR A 394 1.51 -23.34 -13.14
C THR A 394 0.29 -24.24 -13.17
N LEU A 395 -0.16 -24.71 -14.35
CA LEU A 395 -1.42 -25.44 -14.52
C LEU A 395 -1.54 -26.62 -13.54
N GLY A 396 -0.55 -27.47 -13.44
CA GLY A 396 -0.60 -28.65 -12.55
C GLY A 396 -0.75 -28.29 -11.07
N ARG A 397 -0.19 -27.15 -10.62
CA ARG A 397 -0.35 -26.68 -9.23
C ARG A 397 -1.70 -25.99 -9.00
N ALA A 398 -2.28 -25.42 -10.05
CA ALA A 398 -3.56 -24.71 -9.98
C ALA A 398 -4.77 -25.65 -10.14
N MET A 399 -4.58 -26.88 -10.61
CA MET A 399 -5.66 -27.84 -10.91
C MET A 399 -6.67 -28.04 -9.77
N PRO A 400 -6.28 -28.24 -8.49
CA PRO A 400 -7.27 -28.40 -7.41
C PRO A 400 -8.18 -27.18 -7.27
N SER A 401 -7.62 -25.97 -7.29
CA SER A 401 -8.37 -24.71 -7.20
C SER A 401 -9.28 -24.50 -8.43
N LEU A 402 -8.78 -24.80 -9.62
CA LEU A 402 -9.56 -24.72 -10.86
C LEU A 402 -10.73 -25.72 -10.87
N CYS A 403 -10.53 -26.93 -10.33
CA CYS A 403 -11.61 -27.90 -10.18
C CYS A 403 -12.69 -27.42 -9.19
N ASP A 404 -12.30 -26.74 -8.11
CA ASP A 404 -13.24 -26.18 -7.14
C ASP A 404 -14.06 -25.02 -7.76
N GLU A 405 -13.41 -24.17 -8.53
CA GLU A 405 -14.08 -23.09 -9.27
C GLU A 405 -15.01 -23.64 -10.35
N ALA A 406 -14.57 -24.64 -11.12
CA ALA A 406 -15.36 -25.28 -12.14
C ALA A 406 -16.57 -26.03 -11.54
N GLU A 407 -16.38 -26.72 -10.41
CA GLU A 407 -17.48 -27.37 -9.69
C GLU A 407 -18.53 -26.35 -9.28
N THR A 408 -18.10 -25.26 -8.65
CA THR A 408 -19.01 -24.20 -8.21
C THR A 408 -19.79 -23.63 -9.38
N LEU A 409 -19.09 -23.28 -10.48
CA LEU A 409 -19.72 -22.70 -11.66
C LEU A 409 -20.77 -23.60 -12.29
N VAL A 410 -20.47 -24.88 -12.49
CA VAL A 410 -21.41 -25.82 -13.14
C VAL A 410 -22.60 -26.14 -12.24
N LEU A 411 -22.36 -26.32 -10.92
CA LEU A 411 -23.47 -26.56 -9.99
C LEU A 411 -24.38 -25.33 -9.88
N ASP A 412 -23.81 -24.10 -9.87
CA ASP A 412 -24.63 -22.89 -9.89
C ASP A 412 -25.48 -22.75 -11.16
N LEU A 413 -24.93 -23.14 -12.32
CA LEU A 413 -25.69 -23.16 -13.58
C LEU A 413 -26.86 -24.17 -13.52
N LEU A 414 -26.62 -25.37 -12.97
CA LEU A 414 -27.65 -26.38 -12.79
C LEU A 414 -28.75 -25.95 -11.80
N GLY A 415 -28.37 -25.20 -10.75
CA GLY A 415 -29.33 -24.68 -9.77
C GLY A 415 -30.20 -23.53 -10.28
N ARG A 416 -29.85 -22.89 -11.38
CA ARG A 416 -30.68 -21.84 -12.02
C ARG A 416 -31.78 -22.40 -12.89
N GLU A 417 -31.67 -23.65 -13.32
CA GLU A 417 -32.63 -24.33 -14.18
C GLU A 417 -33.62 -25.21 -13.38
N ALA A 418 -33.42 -25.36 -12.07
CA ALA A 418 -34.28 -26.10 -11.16
C ALA A 418 -35.15 -25.16 -10.32
#